data_7a865ba4a905fa516038a582c0982665
#
_entry.id   7a865ba4a905fa516038a582c0982665
#
_cell.length_a   1.000
_cell.length_b   1.000
_cell.length_c   1.000
_cell.angle_alpha   90.00
_cell.angle_beta   90.00
_cell.angle_gamma   90.00
#
_symmetry.space_group_name_H-M   'P 1'
#
loop_
_entity.id
_entity.type
_entity.pdbx_description
1 polymer ?
#
loop_
_entity_poly.entity_id
_entity_poly.type
_entity_poly.pdbx_seq_one_letter_code
_entity_poly.pdbx_strand_id
1 'polypeptide(L)'
;MNAVEMKNVYKSYENGNIKALNGIDLTIIDGEFVSIIGPSGSGKSTLLNMLGALDVPDSGSINVAGHDLTTSKKLNEFRAEKIGFIFQLHNLIPNISVVENIEIPMFTQKLSSKEMRDKALKLLDDVGLKDKAGIMPNKLSGGERQRVAIARALANDPSIILADEPTGSLDSKTSSKILKQLIDLHKDKNVTLIIVTHDMDVAKLADRVIEVLDGEIISARDESLINSKIDV
;
A
#
# COMPACT_ATOMS: atom_id res chain seq x y z
N MET A 1 -7.87 -3.77 17.23
CA MET A 1 -9.03 -3.99 16.32
C MET A 1 -8.48 -4.60 15.04
N ASN A 2 -9.30 -5.24 14.18
CA ASN A 2 -8.77 -5.78 12.93
C ASN A 2 -8.81 -4.71 11.84
N ALA A 3 -7.67 -4.44 11.20
CA ALA A 3 -7.59 -3.59 10.01
C ALA A 3 -8.12 -4.33 8.78
N VAL A 4 -7.87 -5.64 8.70
CA VAL A 4 -8.31 -6.51 7.61
C VAL A 4 -8.91 -7.79 8.16
N GLU A 5 -10.04 -8.21 7.58
CA GLU A 5 -10.62 -9.55 7.72
C GLU A 5 -11.07 -10.05 6.35
N MET A 6 -10.48 -11.13 5.87
CA MET A 6 -10.90 -11.85 4.67
C MET A 6 -11.31 -13.25 5.06
N LYS A 7 -12.44 -13.73 4.53
CA LYS A 7 -12.96 -15.08 4.82
C LYS A 7 -13.36 -15.78 3.52
N ASN A 8 -12.67 -16.90 3.27
CA ASN A 8 -12.93 -17.80 2.16
C ASN A 8 -13.04 -17.08 0.81
N VAL A 9 -12.06 -16.18 0.52
CA VAL A 9 -12.08 -15.28 -0.62
C VAL A 9 -11.53 -15.98 -1.87
N TYR A 10 -12.32 -15.96 -2.94
CA TYR A 10 -11.95 -16.48 -4.26
C TYR A 10 -11.95 -15.35 -5.29
N LYS A 11 -11.00 -15.43 -6.22
CA LYS A 11 -10.94 -14.56 -7.40
C LYS A 11 -10.35 -15.30 -8.58
N SER A 12 -11.06 -15.24 -9.70
CA SER A 12 -10.61 -15.80 -10.97
C SER A 12 -10.70 -14.78 -12.09
N TYR A 13 -9.91 -14.98 -13.14
CA TYR A 13 -9.90 -14.20 -14.36
C TYR A 13 -10.05 -15.11 -15.57
N GLU A 14 -10.27 -14.53 -16.75
CA GLU A 14 -10.40 -15.25 -18.02
C GLU A 14 -11.44 -16.40 -17.97
N ASN A 15 -12.65 -16.07 -17.48
CA ASN A 15 -13.76 -17.02 -17.32
C ASN A 15 -13.42 -18.25 -16.45
N GLY A 16 -12.58 -18.05 -15.42
CA GLY A 16 -12.21 -19.10 -14.47
C GLY A 16 -10.92 -19.86 -14.82
N ASN A 17 -10.26 -19.53 -15.94
CA ASN A 17 -9.01 -20.18 -16.34
C ASN A 17 -7.85 -19.85 -15.41
N ILE A 18 -7.81 -18.63 -14.86
CA ILE A 18 -6.77 -18.18 -13.93
C ILE A 18 -7.39 -18.02 -12.55
N LYS A 19 -7.09 -18.93 -11.63
CA LYS A 19 -7.48 -18.83 -10.21
C LYS A 19 -6.43 -17.97 -9.49
N ALA A 20 -6.69 -16.68 -9.36
CA ALA A 20 -5.75 -15.75 -8.75
C ALA A 20 -5.78 -15.76 -7.22
N LEU A 21 -6.96 -16.01 -6.61
CA LEU A 21 -7.12 -16.28 -5.18
C LEU A 21 -8.01 -17.50 -5.01
N ASN A 22 -7.61 -18.39 -4.08
CA ASN A 22 -8.23 -19.71 -3.90
C ASN A 22 -8.51 -19.99 -2.41
N GLY A 23 -9.60 -19.40 -1.88
CA GLY A 23 -10.00 -19.62 -0.49
C GLY A 23 -9.12 -18.88 0.53
N ILE A 24 -8.82 -17.60 0.29
CA ILE A 24 -7.99 -16.81 1.20
C ILE A 24 -8.73 -16.48 2.49
N ASP A 25 -8.15 -16.90 3.61
CA ASP A 25 -8.47 -16.45 4.96
C ASP A 25 -7.30 -15.60 5.49
N LEU A 26 -7.56 -14.34 5.86
CA LEU A 26 -6.53 -13.40 6.32
C LEU A 26 -7.09 -12.43 7.34
N THR A 27 -6.37 -12.28 8.45
CA THR A 27 -6.62 -11.22 9.43
C THR A 27 -5.35 -10.42 9.65
N ILE A 28 -5.46 -9.08 9.62
CA ILE A 28 -4.37 -8.14 9.94
C ILE A 28 -4.90 -7.19 11.02
N ILE A 29 -4.11 -6.94 12.06
CA ILE A 29 -4.49 -6.04 13.14
C ILE A 29 -4.15 -4.58 12.82
N ASP A 30 -4.86 -3.63 13.47
CA ASP A 30 -4.58 -2.20 13.29
C ASP A 30 -3.14 -1.87 13.72
N GLY A 31 -2.43 -1.10 12.89
CA GLY A 31 -1.05 -0.70 13.14
C GLY A 31 -0.02 -1.82 12.94
N GLU A 32 -0.38 -2.94 12.33
CA GLU A 32 0.56 -4.01 11.98
C GLU A 32 1.32 -3.69 10.69
N PHE A 33 2.61 -4.00 10.64
CA PHE A 33 3.37 -4.03 9.40
C PHE A 33 3.45 -5.47 8.88
N VAL A 34 2.85 -5.73 7.74
CA VAL A 34 2.79 -7.05 7.10
C VAL A 34 3.50 -7.02 5.75
N SER A 35 4.36 -8.00 5.50
CA SER A 35 4.89 -8.28 4.16
C SER A 35 4.22 -9.49 3.55
N ILE A 36 3.84 -9.40 2.27
CA ILE A 36 3.28 -10.48 1.47
C ILE A 36 4.32 -10.88 0.42
N ILE A 37 4.79 -12.12 0.49
CA ILE A 37 5.81 -12.67 -0.39
C ILE A 37 5.26 -13.83 -1.23
N GLY A 38 6.01 -14.22 -2.25
CA GLY A 38 5.71 -15.37 -3.11
C GLY A 38 6.20 -15.15 -4.55
N PRO A 39 6.21 -16.18 -5.39
CA PRO A 39 6.67 -16.09 -6.77
C PRO A 39 5.77 -15.16 -7.62
N SER A 40 6.27 -14.77 -8.80
CA SER A 40 5.45 -14.02 -9.77
C SER A 40 4.24 -14.86 -10.17
N GLY A 41 3.07 -14.22 -10.28
CA GLY A 41 1.81 -14.90 -10.61
C GLY A 41 1.12 -15.62 -9.44
N SER A 42 1.67 -15.61 -8.22
CA SER A 42 1.07 -16.31 -7.07
C SER A 42 -0.22 -15.67 -6.51
N GLY A 43 -0.65 -14.50 -7.00
CA GLY A 43 -1.87 -13.82 -6.54
C GLY A 43 -1.67 -12.61 -5.63
N LYS A 44 -0.42 -12.22 -5.30
CA LYS A 44 -0.10 -11.12 -4.37
C LYS A 44 -0.72 -9.77 -4.75
N SER A 45 -0.52 -9.34 -6.00
CA SER A 45 -1.09 -8.07 -6.49
C SER A 45 -2.61 -8.14 -6.57
N THR A 46 -3.19 -9.33 -6.87
CA THR A 46 -4.64 -9.54 -6.79
C THR A 46 -5.13 -9.39 -5.35
N LEU A 47 -4.43 -10.00 -4.39
CA LEU A 47 -4.76 -9.86 -2.96
C LEU A 47 -4.71 -8.38 -2.54
N LEU A 48 -3.66 -7.64 -2.94
CA LEU A 48 -3.55 -6.21 -2.67
C LEU A 48 -4.69 -5.40 -3.29
N ASN A 49 -5.09 -5.74 -4.53
CA ASN A 49 -6.22 -5.11 -5.22
C ASN A 49 -7.56 -5.36 -4.50
N MET A 50 -7.76 -6.56 -3.93
CA MET A 50 -8.94 -6.84 -3.11
C MET A 50 -8.95 -5.97 -1.85
N LEU A 51 -7.83 -5.90 -1.12
CA LEU A 51 -7.70 -5.09 0.10
C LEU A 51 -7.93 -3.60 -0.16
N GLY A 52 -7.50 -3.14 -1.31
CA GLY A 52 -7.67 -1.75 -1.75
C GLY A 52 -8.99 -1.46 -2.47
N ALA A 53 -9.90 -2.41 -2.58
CA ALA A 53 -11.16 -2.28 -3.33
C ALA A 53 -10.96 -1.81 -4.79
N LEU A 54 -9.83 -2.16 -5.41
CA LEU A 54 -9.59 -1.92 -6.85
C LEU A 54 -10.27 -2.97 -7.72
N ASP A 55 -10.56 -4.14 -7.14
CA ASP A 55 -11.33 -5.20 -7.75
C ASP A 55 -12.26 -5.82 -6.69
N VAL A 56 -13.19 -6.69 -7.10
CA VAL A 56 -14.16 -7.35 -6.23
C VAL A 56 -13.96 -8.86 -6.26
N PRO A 57 -14.15 -9.58 -5.14
CA PRO A 57 -14.03 -11.04 -5.12
C PRO A 57 -15.18 -11.70 -5.88
N ASP A 58 -14.94 -12.91 -6.37
CA ASP A 58 -16.01 -13.76 -6.97
C ASP A 58 -16.90 -14.37 -5.87
N SER A 59 -16.31 -14.68 -4.70
CA SER A 59 -17.02 -15.15 -3.51
C SER A 59 -16.19 -14.91 -2.25
N GLY A 60 -16.78 -15.14 -1.08
CA GLY A 60 -16.21 -14.86 0.24
C GLY A 60 -16.58 -13.47 0.74
N SER A 61 -15.94 -13.04 1.81
CA SER A 61 -16.18 -11.71 2.41
C SER A 61 -14.87 -10.99 2.70
N ILE A 62 -14.87 -9.67 2.53
CA ILE A 62 -13.73 -8.80 2.77
C ILE A 62 -14.20 -7.59 3.59
N ASN A 63 -13.66 -7.45 4.81
CA ASN A 63 -13.82 -6.27 5.62
C ASN A 63 -12.46 -5.59 5.80
N VAL A 64 -12.37 -4.29 5.49
CA VAL A 64 -11.15 -3.50 5.60
C VAL A 64 -11.47 -2.18 6.29
N ALA A 65 -10.74 -1.85 7.35
CA ALA A 65 -10.96 -0.67 8.18
C ALA A 65 -12.44 -0.49 8.61
N GLY A 66 -13.10 -1.62 8.95
CA GLY A 66 -14.52 -1.65 9.35
C GLY A 66 -15.52 -1.52 8.21
N HIS A 67 -15.09 -1.55 6.93
CA HIS A 67 -15.94 -1.48 5.75
C HIS A 67 -16.04 -2.82 5.06
N ASP A 68 -17.26 -3.32 4.84
CA ASP A 68 -17.52 -4.49 4.00
C ASP A 68 -17.33 -4.10 2.51
N LEU A 69 -16.28 -4.62 1.88
CA LEU A 69 -15.97 -4.34 0.48
C LEU A 69 -16.75 -5.20 -0.51
N THR A 70 -17.39 -6.26 -0.02
CA THR A 70 -18.13 -7.22 -0.85
C THR A 70 -19.48 -6.65 -1.27
N THR A 71 -20.15 -5.93 -0.38
CA THR A 71 -21.53 -5.43 -0.58
C THR A 71 -21.62 -3.92 -0.76
N SER A 72 -20.56 -3.18 -0.40
CA SER A 72 -20.55 -1.72 -0.42
C SER A 72 -20.61 -1.14 -1.82
N LYS A 73 -21.49 -0.14 -2.02
CA LYS A 73 -21.55 0.68 -3.24
C LYS A 73 -20.66 1.92 -3.18
N LYS A 74 -19.99 2.17 -2.04
CA LYS A 74 -19.21 3.37 -1.77
C LYS A 74 -17.70 3.12 -1.79
N LEU A 75 -17.24 2.20 -2.66
CA LEU A 75 -15.83 1.82 -2.73
C LEU A 75 -14.90 2.98 -3.12
N ASN A 76 -15.38 3.97 -3.89
CA ASN A 76 -14.59 5.14 -4.24
C ASN A 76 -14.32 6.04 -3.02
N GLU A 77 -15.34 6.26 -2.19
CA GLU A 77 -15.21 7.02 -0.93
C GLU A 77 -14.27 6.29 0.02
N PHE A 78 -14.46 4.97 0.19
CA PHE A 78 -13.59 4.12 0.99
C PHE A 78 -12.12 4.21 0.57
N ARG A 79 -11.81 4.04 -0.74
CA ARG A 79 -10.44 4.16 -1.24
C ARG A 79 -9.82 5.52 -0.95
N ALA A 80 -10.59 6.58 -1.20
CA ALA A 80 -10.11 7.93 -0.99
C ALA A 80 -9.81 8.25 0.48
N GLU A 81 -10.60 7.70 1.42
CA GLU A 81 -10.51 8.03 2.85
C GLU A 81 -9.61 7.06 3.64
N LYS A 82 -9.59 5.77 3.28
CA LYS A 82 -8.99 4.72 4.12
C LYS A 82 -7.71 4.15 3.56
N ILE A 83 -7.48 4.26 2.25
CA ILE A 83 -6.38 3.57 1.58
C ILE A 83 -5.38 4.55 0.96
N GLY A 84 -4.11 4.35 1.29
CA GLY A 84 -2.99 4.96 0.58
C GLY A 84 -2.32 3.93 -0.33
N PHE A 85 -2.31 4.15 -1.65
CA PHE A 85 -1.65 3.26 -2.59
C PHE A 85 -0.26 3.76 -2.99
N ILE A 86 0.72 2.84 -2.95
CA ILE A 86 2.09 3.03 -3.46
C ILE A 86 2.35 1.93 -4.48
N PHE A 87 2.55 2.29 -5.74
CA PHE A 87 2.81 1.36 -6.84
C PHE A 87 4.27 1.35 -7.25
N GLN A 88 4.74 0.23 -7.77
CA GLN A 88 6.10 0.06 -8.31
C GLN A 88 6.45 1.11 -9.39
N LEU A 89 5.52 1.39 -10.30
CA LEU A 89 5.69 2.38 -11.38
C LEU A 89 5.23 3.80 -10.98
N HIS A 90 5.05 4.05 -9.67
CA HIS A 90 4.65 5.33 -9.08
C HIS A 90 3.25 5.82 -9.48
N ASN A 91 2.80 5.57 -10.71
CA ASN A 91 1.50 5.96 -11.28
C ASN A 91 1.16 7.44 -11.05
N LEU A 92 2.17 8.33 -11.21
CA LEU A 92 1.97 9.76 -11.19
C LEU A 92 1.37 10.23 -12.52
N ILE A 93 0.47 11.20 -12.44
CA ILE A 93 -0.13 11.81 -13.63
C ILE A 93 0.92 12.74 -14.27
N PRO A 94 1.38 12.45 -15.50
CA PRO A 94 2.56 13.12 -16.07
C PRO A 94 2.32 14.58 -16.48
N ASN A 95 1.06 14.96 -16.72
CA ASN A 95 0.68 16.26 -17.28
C ASN A 95 0.27 17.30 -16.23
N ILE A 96 0.44 16.97 -14.94
CA ILE A 96 0.24 17.90 -13.84
C ILE A 96 1.48 17.90 -12.94
N SER A 97 1.66 18.97 -12.18
CA SER A 97 2.80 19.14 -11.30
C SER A 97 2.82 18.11 -10.15
N VAL A 98 3.96 18.03 -9.49
CA VAL A 98 4.17 17.16 -8.31
C VAL A 98 3.17 17.47 -7.20
N VAL A 99 2.97 18.74 -6.87
CA VAL A 99 2.03 19.14 -5.83
C VAL A 99 0.59 18.82 -6.20
N GLU A 100 0.20 19.02 -7.46
CA GLU A 100 -1.14 18.68 -7.96
C GLU A 100 -1.40 17.17 -7.93
N ASN A 101 -0.38 16.33 -8.18
CA ASN A 101 -0.50 14.88 -8.00
C ASN A 101 -0.87 14.49 -6.56
N ILE A 102 -0.41 15.23 -5.56
CA ILE A 102 -0.73 14.99 -4.15
C ILE A 102 -2.10 15.56 -3.78
N GLU A 103 -2.55 16.62 -4.43
CA GLU A 103 -3.87 17.22 -4.22
C GLU A 103 -5.03 16.34 -4.72
N ILE A 104 -4.81 15.52 -5.77
CA ILE A 104 -5.88 14.71 -6.40
C ILE A 104 -6.70 13.88 -5.39
N PRO A 105 -6.11 13.09 -4.48
CA PRO A 105 -6.90 12.35 -3.51
C PRO A 105 -7.76 13.25 -2.62
N MET A 106 -7.34 14.49 -2.38
CA MET A 106 -8.02 15.43 -1.49
C MET A 106 -9.31 16.02 -2.07
N PHE A 107 -9.55 15.89 -3.38
CA PHE A 107 -10.79 16.41 -4.01
C PHE A 107 -12.08 15.76 -3.46
N THR A 108 -11.97 14.61 -2.80
CA THR A 108 -13.10 13.98 -2.12
C THR A 108 -13.38 14.60 -0.75
N GLN A 109 -12.47 15.42 -0.23
CA GLN A 109 -12.60 16.07 1.08
C GLN A 109 -13.22 17.47 0.94
N LYS A 110 -13.82 17.95 2.03
CA LYS A 110 -14.38 19.31 2.09
C LYS A 110 -13.29 20.32 2.45
N LEU A 111 -12.23 20.40 1.63
CA LEU A 111 -11.13 21.32 1.80
C LEU A 111 -11.19 22.42 0.73
N SER A 112 -10.84 23.64 1.09
CA SER A 112 -10.60 24.71 0.12
C SER A 112 -9.32 24.43 -0.70
N SER A 113 -9.18 25.03 -1.87
CA SER A 113 -7.97 24.89 -2.71
C SER A 113 -6.70 25.31 -1.95
N LYS A 114 -6.81 26.30 -1.06
CA LYS A 114 -5.68 26.74 -0.23
C LYS A 114 -5.28 25.66 0.79
N GLU A 115 -6.25 25.09 1.50
CA GLU A 115 -5.99 24.03 2.49
C GLU A 115 -5.39 22.78 1.82
N MET A 116 -5.89 22.36 0.65
CA MET A 116 -5.32 21.27 -0.13
C MET A 116 -3.85 21.56 -0.50
N ARG A 117 -3.58 22.78 -1.02
CA ARG A 117 -2.23 23.20 -1.39
C ARG A 117 -1.28 23.21 -0.19
N ASP A 118 -1.68 23.77 0.93
CA ASP A 118 -0.88 23.87 2.14
C ASP A 118 -0.56 22.45 2.68
N LYS A 119 -1.55 21.55 2.69
CA LYS A 119 -1.37 20.15 3.08
C LYS A 119 -0.43 19.40 2.14
N ALA A 120 -0.59 19.57 0.83
CA ALA A 120 0.27 18.94 -0.18
C ALA A 120 1.73 19.41 -0.07
N LEU A 121 1.95 20.72 0.16
CA LEU A 121 3.30 21.29 0.36
C LEU A 121 3.94 20.75 1.64
N LYS A 122 3.17 20.55 2.70
CA LYS A 122 3.68 19.93 3.94
C LYS A 122 4.10 18.48 3.69
N LEU A 123 3.28 17.70 3.01
CA LEU A 123 3.62 16.30 2.66
C LEU A 123 4.87 16.23 1.76
N LEU A 124 5.06 17.21 0.85
CA LEU A 124 6.29 17.31 0.06
C LEU A 124 7.51 17.68 0.92
N ASP A 125 7.33 18.51 1.93
CA ASP A 125 8.39 18.85 2.90
C ASP A 125 8.81 17.61 3.70
N ASP A 126 7.83 16.81 4.18
CA ASP A 126 8.06 15.56 4.92
C ASP A 126 8.89 14.54 4.13
N VAL A 127 8.78 14.56 2.77
CA VAL A 127 9.56 13.68 1.88
C VAL A 127 10.79 14.39 1.25
N GLY A 128 11.10 15.62 1.65
CA GLY A 128 12.27 16.40 1.21
C GLY A 128 12.20 16.83 -0.25
N LEU A 129 11.01 17.22 -0.75
CA LEU A 129 10.77 17.61 -2.15
C LEU A 129 9.96 18.91 -2.30
N LYS A 130 9.88 19.73 -1.26
CA LYS A 130 9.08 20.98 -1.27
C LYS A 130 9.51 21.95 -2.37
N ASP A 131 10.81 22.05 -2.62
CA ASP A 131 11.41 22.86 -3.68
C ASP A 131 11.04 22.41 -5.08
N LYS A 132 10.53 21.19 -5.23
CA LYS A 132 10.10 20.57 -6.51
C LYS A 132 8.61 20.57 -6.73
N ALA A 133 7.81 21.23 -5.89
CA ALA A 133 6.36 21.24 -5.93
C ALA A 133 5.76 21.56 -7.31
N GLY A 134 6.33 22.55 -8.01
CA GLY A 134 5.86 22.97 -9.35
C GLY A 134 6.44 22.18 -10.53
N ILE A 135 7.29 21.16 -10.27
CA ILE A 135 7.96 20.39 -11.32
C ILE A 135 7.02 19.27 -11.81
N MET A 136 7.12 18.91 -13.10
CA MET A 136 6.41 17.78 -13.68
C MET A 136 7.10 16.45 -13.33
N PRO A 137 6.36 15.34 -13.11
CA PRO A 137 6.92 14.05 -12.71
C PRO A 137 8.01 13.50 -13.61
N ASN A 138 7.95 13.78 -14.93
CA ASN A 138 8.94 13.31 -15.90
C ASN A 138 10.34 13.95 -15.74
N LYS A 139 10.45 15.05 -14.97
CA LYS A 139 11.72 15.72 -14.65
C LYS A 139 12.35 15.23 -13.34
N LEU A 140 11.70 14.29 -12.64
CA LEU A 140 12.17 13.71 -11.40
C LEU A 140 12.93 12.40 -11.65
N SER A 141 13.90 12.10 -10.78
CA SER A 141 14.50 10.76 -10.69
C SER A 141 13.49 9.70 -10.22
N GLY A 142 13.79 8.41 -10.37
CA GLY A 142 12.94 7.31 -9.91
C GLY A 142 12.63 7.43 -8.41
N GLY A 143 13.65 7.63 -7.57
CA GLY A 143 13.46 7.76 -6.13
C GLY A 143 12.69 9.02 -5.72
N GLU A 144 12.81 10.13 -6.48
CA GLU A 144 11.98 11.31 -6.24
C GLU A 144 10.52 11.06 -6.61
N ARG A 145 10.24 10.41 -7.74
CA ARG A 145 8.87 10.00 -8.09
C ARG A 145 8.27 9.09 -7.03
N GLN A 146 9.06 8.17 -6.47
CA GLN A 146 8.57 7.29 -5.41
C GLN A 146 8.24 8.07 -4.13
N ARG A 147 9.06 9.04 -3.73
CA ARG A 147 8.73 9.90 -2.59
C ARG A 147 7.47 10.74 -2.83
N VAL A 148 7.23 11.21 -4.04
CA VAL A 148 5.95 11.86 -4.40
C VAL A 148 4.77 10.89 -4.30
N ALA A 149 4.93 9.65 -4.75
CA ALA A 149 3.89 8.62 -4.63
C ALA A 149 3.57 8.30 -3.16
N ILE A 150 4.58 8.27 -2.28
CA ILE A 150 4.39 8.14 -0.83
C ILE A 150 3.63 9.34 -0.26
N ALA A 151 4.04 10.56 -0.58
CA ALA A 151 3.35 11.77 -0.13
C ALA A 151 1.88 11.78 -0.60
N ARG A 152 1.61 11.37 -1.84
CA ARG A 152 0.25 11.23 -2.38
C ARG A 152 -0.56 10.18 -1.63
N ALA A 153 0.05 9.03 -1.29
CA ALA A 153 -0.62 7.98 -0.53
C ALA A 153 -1.08 8.46 0.85
N LEU A 154 -0.36 9.41 1.46
CA LEU A 154 -0.66 10.00 2.76
C LEU A 154 -1.64 11.18 2.71
N ALA A 155 -2.08 11.60 1.52
CA ALA A 155 -2.81 12.85 1.32
C ALA A 155 -4.10 12.97 2.15
N ASN A 156 -4.77 11.86 2.41
CA ASN A 156 -6.03 11.82 3.16
C ASN A 156 -5.92 11.15 4.54
N ASP A 157 -4.71 11.05 5.09
CA ASP A 157 -4.42 10.41 6.38
C ASP A 157 -5.04 8.99 6.44
N PRO A 158 -4.64 8.08 5.52
CA PRO A 158 -5.26 6.76 5.39
C PRO A 158 -5.05 5.91 6.64
N SER A 159 -5.95 4.95 6.88
CA SER A 159 -5.80 3.95 7.94
C SER A 159 -4.85 2.83 7.53
N ILE A 160 -4.72 2.59 6.21
CA ILE A 160 -3.92 1.49 5.65
C ILE A 160 -3.13 2.00 4.45
N ILE A 161 -1.83 1.66 4.40
CA ILE A 161 -0.98 1.85 3.24
C ILE A 161 -0.76 0.49 2.57
N LEU A 162 -1.08 0.41 1.29
CA LEU A 162 -0.87 -0.75 0.42
C LEU A 162 0.26 -0.42 -0.56
N ALA A 163 1.36 -1.15 -0.49
CA ALA A 163 2.53 -0.93 -1.32
C ALA A 163 2.84 -2.17 -2.17
N ASP A 164 2.79 -2.03 -3.49
CA ASP A 164 3.15 -3.09 -4.44
C ASP A 164 4.56 -2.81 -4.96
N GLU A 165 5.54 -3.64 -4.53
CA GLU A 165 6.96 -3.54 -4.91
C GLU A 165 7.51 -2.09 -4.80
N PRO A 166 7.38 -1.41 -3.65
CA PRO A 166 7.62 0.03 -3.54
C PRO A 166 9.06 0.47 -3.85
N THR A 167 9.99 -0.48 -3.94
CA THR A 167 11.41 -0.23 -4.22
C THR A 167 11.94 -0.99 -5.42
N GLY A 168 11.11 -1.79 -6.09
CA GLY A 168 11.53 -2.70 -7.16
C GLY A 168 12.14 -2.05 -8.41
N SER A 169 11.95 -0.75 -8.61
CA SER A 169 12.51 0.02 -9.75
C SER A 169 13.69 0.92 -9.35
N LEU A 170 14.21 0.81 -8.13
CA LEU A 170 15.21 1.73 -7.57
C LEU A 170 16.55 1.02 -7.29
N ASP A 171 17.64 1.80 -7.26
CA ASP A 171 18.92 1.31 -6.77
C ASP A 171 18.88 1.00 -5.26
N SER A 172 19.75 0.12 -4.78
CA SER A 172 19.75 -0.37 -3.40
C SER A 172 19.86 0.73 -2.34
N LYS A 173 20.65 1.78 -2.60
CA LYS A 173 20.82 2.91 -1.67
C LYS A 173 19.54 3.75 -1.56
N THR A 174 18.88 3.98 -2.68
CA THR A 174 17.60 4.70 -2.73
C THR A 174 16.50 3.85 -2.12
N SER A 175 16.47 2.53 -2.40
CA SER A 175 15.53 1.56 -1.83
C SER A 175 15.56 1.58 -0.30
N SER A 176 16.75 1.49 0.30
CA SER A 176 16.91 1.51 1.77
C SER A 176 16.37 2.81 2.40
N LYS A 177 16.57 3.96 1.73
CA LYS A 177 16.04 5.25 2.21
C LYS A 177 14.50 5.30 2.14
N ILE A 178 13.93 4.82 1.05
CA ILE A 178 12.47 4.78 0.85
C ILE A 178 11.81 3.85 1.86
N LEU A 179 12.36 2.65 2.07
CA LEU A 179 11.84 1.70 3.05
C LEU A 179 11.90 2.26 4.47
N LYS A 180 13.05 2.84 4.85
CA LYS A 180 13.16 3.50 6.15
C LYS A 180 12.08 4.57 6.32
N GLN A 181 11.87 5.42 5.32
CA GLN A 181 10.87 6.47 5.37
C GLN A 181 9.44 5.90 5.52
N LEU A 182 9.11 4.80 4.82
CA LEU A 182 7.81 4.13 4.96
C LEU A 182 7.61 3.54 6.36
N ILE A 183 8.65 2.90 6.92
CA ILE A 183 8.60 2.32 8.27
C ILE A 183 8.51 3.42 9.34
N ASP A 184 9.26 4.51 9.20
CA ASP A 184 9.17 5.64 10.11
C ASP A 184 7.75 6.23 10.09
N LEU A 185 7.16 6.44 8.90
CA LEU A 185 5.78 6.92 8.75
C LEU A 185 4.73 5.96 9.34
N HIS A 186 4.90 4.65 9.15
CA HIS A 186 4.04 3.63 9.75
C HIS A 186 4.06 3.75 11.28
N LYS A 187 5.25 3.85 11.89
CA LYS A 187 5.42 3.97 13.34
C LYS A 187 4.88 5.29 13.88
N ASP A 188 5.24 6.41 13.24
CA ASP A 188 4.87 7.75 13.70
C ASP A 188 3.35 8.01 13.63
N LYS A 189 2.69 7.47 12.60
CA LYS A 189 1.26 7.66 12.36
C LYS A 189 0.39 6.50 12.82
N ASN A 190 1.00 5.41 13.31
CA ASN A 190 0.32 4.15 13.68
C ASN A 190 -0.62 3.64 12.57
N VAL A 191 -0.18 3.76 11.30
CA VAL A 191 -0.95 3.32 10.13
C VAL A 191 -0.60 1.86 9.82
N THR A 192 -1.58 1.03 9.49
CA THR A 192 -1.32 -0.34 9.03
C THR A 192 -0.56 -0.32 7.71
N LEU A 193 0.56 -1.05 7.60
CA LEU A 193 1.40 -1.09 6.41
C LEU A 193 1.42 -2.50 5.82
N ILE A 194 1.01 -2.64 4.56
CA ILE A 194 1.04 -3.92 3.84
C ILE A 194 1.92 -3.75 2.60
N ILE A 195 3.03 -4.49 2.55
CA ILE A 195 3.99 -4.45 1.44
C ILE A 195 3.97 -5.79 0.71
N VAL A 196 3.69 -5.78 -0.57
CA VAL A 196 3.98 -6.90 -1.47
C VAL A 196 5.40 -6.75 -1.97
N THR A 197 6.22 -7.79 -1.83
CA THR A 197 7.61 -7.79 -2.30
C THR A 197 8.12 -9.20 -2.59
N HIS A 198 9.11 -9.30 -3.47
CA HIS A 198 9.94 -10.50 -3.66
C HIS A 198 11.31 -10.38 -2.95
N ASP A 199 11.61 -9.21 -2.38
CA ASP A 199 12.85 -8.96 -1.64
C ASP A 199 12.70 -9.42 -0.18
N MET A 200 13.48 -10.46 0.18
CA MET A 200 13.45 -11.05 1.52
C MET A 200 14.02 -10.11 2.59
N ASP A 201 14.91 -9.19 2.22
CA ASP A 201 15.45 -8.22 3.19
C ASP A 201 14.39 -7.17 3.56
N VAL A 202 13.53 -6.81 2.60
CA VAL A 202 12.34 -5.99 2.87
C VAL A 202 11.33 -6.75 3.71
N ALA A 203 11.08 -8.02 3.37
CA ALA A 203 10.09 -8.85 4.06
C ALA A 203 10.41 -9.01 5.56
N LYS A 204 11.68 -9.22 5.91
CA LYS A 204 12.16 -9.37 7.30
C LYS A 204 11.99 -8.12 8.19
N LEU A 205 11.71 -6.96 7.61
CA LEU A 205 11.45 -5.74 8.38
C LEU A 205 10.02 -5.66 8.92
N ALA A 206 9.13 -6.52 8.42
CA ALA A 206 7.74 -6.59 8.84
C ALA A 206 7.58 -7.32 10.18
N ASP A 207 6.49 -7.01 10.90
CA ASP A 207 6.11 -7.73 12.11
C ASP A 207 5.71 -9.17 11.76
N ARG A 208 5.07 -9.36 10.60
CA ARG A 208 4.64 -10.65 10.08
C ARG A 208 4.85 -10.78 8.57
N VAL A 209 5.32 -11.95 8.16
CA VAL A 209 5.48 -12.33 6.75
C VAL A 209 4.43 -13.37 6.37
N ILE A 210 3.70 -13.08 5.31
CA ILE A 210 2.68 -13.97 4.72
C ILE A 210 3.20 -14.45 3.36
N GLU A 211 3.23 -15.76 3.18
CA GLU A 211 3.67 -16.38 1.93
C GLU A 211 2.46 -16.85 1.13
N VAL A 212 2.37 -16.37 -0.13
CA VAL A 212 1.29 -16.70 -1.06
C VAL A 212 1.85 -17.53 -2.22
N LEU A 213 1.24 -18.68 -2.47
CA LEU A 213 1.56 -19.58 -3.58
C LEU A 213 0.26 -20.06 -4.23
N ASP A 214 0.16 -19.98 -5.55
CA ASP A 214 -0.98 -20.46 -6.36
C ASP A 214 -2.36 -19.97 -5.84
N GLY A 215 -2.39 -18.73 -5.36
CA GLY A 215 -3.60 -18.09 -4.84
C GLY A 215 -3.97 -18.49 -3.41
N GLU A 216 -3.14 -19.22 -2.69
CA GLU A 216 -3.36 -19.66 -1.31
C GLU A 216 -2.31 -19.08 -0.35
N ILE A 217 -2.68 -18.86 0.91
CA ILE A 217 -1.71 -18.54 1.97
C ILE A 217 -1.15 -19.86 2.50
N ILE A 218 0.15 -20.09 2.23
CA ILE A 218 0.82 -21.33 2.63
C ILE A 218 1.56 -21.20 3.97
N SER A 219 1.94 -19.99 4.37
CA SER A 219 2.51 -19.72 5.68
C SER A 219 2.26 -18.28 6.13
N ALA A 220 2.18 -18.09 7.45
CA ALA A 220 2.19 -16.79 8.10
C ALA A 220 3.15 -16.89 9.30
N ARG A 221 4.28 -16.16 9.26
CA ARG A 221 5.34 -16.20 10.27
C ARG A 221 5.44 -14.87 10.99
N ASP A 222 5.46 -14.92 12.29
CA ASP A 222 5.69 -13.76 13.15
C ASP A 222 7.20 -13.52 13.27
N GLU A 223 7.73 -12.53 12.58
CA GLU A 223 9.16 -12.21 12.60
C GLU A 223 9.57 -11.48 13.88
N SER A 224 8.64 -10.86 14.60
CA SER A 224 8.91 -10.22 15.89
C SER A 224 9.40 -11.21 16.94
N LEU A 225 8.96 -12.47 16.85
CA LEU A 225 9.38 -13.56 17.74
C LEU A 225 10.76 -14.15 17.37
N ILE A 226 11.23 -13.97 16.14
CA ILE A 226 12.50 -14.48 15.66
C ILE A 226 13.64 -13.53 16.03
N ASN A 227 13.43 -12.23 15.85
CA ASN A 227 14.42 -11.20 16.16
C ASN A 227 14.70 -11.06 17.66
N SER A 228 13.73 -11.36 18.55
CA SER A 228 13.92 -11.37 20.00
C SER A 228 14.81 -12.52 20.52
N LYS A 229 15.16 -13.50 19.70
CA LYS A 229 16.03 -14.66 20.06
C LYS A 229 17.48 -14.51 19.61
N ILE A 230 17.82 -13.44 18.89
CA ILE A 230 19.17 -13.20 18.38
C ILE A 230 19.98 -12.25 19.30
N ASP A 231 19.32 -11.55 20.23
CA ASP A 231 19.94 -10.66 21.23
C ASP A 231 20.24 -11.36 22.57
N VAL A 232 20.76 -12.62 22.54
CA VAL A 232 21.29 -13.32 23.74
C VAL A 232 22.70 -13.81 23.50
#